data_3d2d542c8a1319beb19b711784d34dbe
#
_entry.id   3d2d542c8a1319beb19b711784d34dbe
#
_cell.length_a   1.000
_cell.length_b   1.000
_cell.length_c   1.000
_cell.angle_alpha   90.00
_cell.angle_beta   90.00
_cell.angle_gamma   90.00
#
_symmetry.space_group_name_H-M   'P 1'
#
loop_
_entity.id
_entity.type
_entity.pdbx_description
1 polymer ?
#
loop_
_entity_poly.entity_id
_entity_poly.type
_entity_poly.pdbx_seq_one_letter_code
_entity_poly.pdbx_strand_id
1 'polypeptide(L)'
;VHGELRQTWAQTYARCRRLASSLQRAGIAKNDTVAVMLPNTPPMVEAHFGVPMAGAVLNALNTRLDPETIAFMLDHGEAKAVIVDPEFATVIAKALTLRQSKAPLLLIDVEDEVYGAAELRVGQQTYEEFLAAGDPQFAWELPGDEWDAIALNYTSGTTGNPKGVVYHHRGATINAISNVLEWDM
;
A
#
# COMPACT_ATOMS: atom_id res chain seq x y z
N VAL A 1 -6.34 -15.73 -7.16
CA VAL A 1 -7.41 -15.83 -8.19
C VAL A 1 -8.25 -14.55 -8.10
N HIS A 2 -8.38 -13.80 -9.20
CA HIS A 2 -9.23 -12.61 -9.31
C HIS A 2 -9.85 -12.60 -10.71
N GLY A 3 -11.16 -12.71 -10.82
CA GLY A 3 -11.82 -12.93 -12.10
C GLY A 3 -11.20 -14.13 -12.85
N GLU A 4 -10.75 -13.90 -14.08
CA GLU A 4 -10.03 -14.89 -14.89
C GLU A 4 -8.53 -14.98 -14.57
N LEU A 5 -7.99 -14.03 -13.80
CA LEU A 5 -6.57 -14.00 -13.47
C LEU A 5 -6.20 -15.16 -12.53
N ARG A 6 -5.17 -15.90 -12.93
CA ARG A 6 -4.56 -16.98 -12.16
C ARG A 6 -3.07 -16.70 -12.05
N GLN A 7 -2.60 -16.46 -10.84
CA GLN A 7 -1.19 -16.21 -10.55
C GLN A 7 -0.63 -17.31 -9.65
N THR A 8 0.57 -17.76 -9.99
CA THR A 8 1.38 -18.60 -9.10
C THR A 8 2.08 -17.72 -8.06
N TRP A 9 2.53 -18.32 -6.97
CA TRP A 9 3.35 -17.60 -5.96
C TRP A 9 4.65 -17.04 -6.55
N ALA A 10 5.27 -17.74 -7.50
CA ALA A 10 6.46 -17.23 -8.18
C ALA A 10 6.18 -15.97 -9.00
N GLN A 11 5.04 -15.90 -9.68
CA GLN A 11 4.60 -14.71 -10.40
C GLN A 11 4.27 -13.57 -9.45
N THR A 12 3.52 -13.84 -8.38
CA THR A 12 3.22 -12.84 -7.34
C THR A 12 4.52 -12.29 -6.72
N TYR A 13 5.48 -13.16 -6.38
CA TYR A 13 6.76 -12.74 -5.84
C TYR A 13 7.56 -11.84 -6.81
N ALA A 14 7.60 -12.19 -8.10
CA ALA A 14 8.24 -11.34 -9.10
C ALA A 14 7.57 -9.96 -9.21
N ARG A 15 6.24 -9.89 -9.09
CA ARG A 15 5.49 -8.62 -9.09
C ARG A 15 5.75 -7.80 -7.83
N CYS A 16 5.82 -8.42 -6.65
CA CYS A 16 6.21 -7.74 -5.40
C CYS A 16 7.61 -7.11 -5.52
N ARG A 17 8.57 -7.85 -6.12
CA ARG A 17 9.93 -7.33 -6.36
C ARG A 17 9.94 -6.17 -7.35
N ARG A 18 9.12 -6.23 -8.41
CA ARG A 18 8.93 -5.11 -9.34
C ARG A 18 8.38 -3.89 -8.62
N LEU A 19 7.34 -4.07 -7.78
CA LEU A 19 6.77 -2.99 -6.99
C LEU A 19 7.83 -2.34 -6.10
N ALA A 20 8.59 -3.14 -5.35
CA ALA A 20 9.66 -2.64 -4.48
C ALA A 20 10.72 -1.85 -5.26
N SER A 21 11.18 -2.40 -6.39
CA SER A 21 12.15 -1.75 -7.28
C SER A 21 11.60 -0.42 -7.82
N SER A 22 10.36 -0.39 -8.29
CA SER A 22 9.73 0.81 -8.83
C SER A 22 9.54 1.90 -7.77
N LEU A 23 9.15 1.52 -6.55
CA LEU A 23 9.03 2.46 -5.43
C LEU A 23 10.38 3.11 -5.12
N GLN A 24 11.47 2.35 -5.00
CA GLN A 24 12.80 2.90 -4.75
C GLN A 24 13.27 3.80 -5.90
N ARG A 25 13.04 3.41 -7.16
CA ARG A 25 13.36 4.22 -8.34
C ARG A 25 12.56 5.52 -8.40
N ALA A 26 11.36 5.53 -7.86
CA ALA A 26 10.52 6.72 -7.70
C ALA A 26 10.92 7.60 -6.50
N GLY A 27 11.97 7.22 -5.77
CA GLY A 27 12.50 7.99 -4.64
C GLY A 27 11.86 7.67 -3.30
N ILE A 28 11.05 6.60 -3.20
CA ILE A 28 10.52 6.11 -1.91
C ILE A 28 11.68 5.49 -1.14
N ALA A 29 11.98 6.06 0.01
CA ALA A 29 13.07 5.67 0.89
C ALA A 29 12.60 4.76 2.04
N LYS A 30 13.55 4.25 2.81
CA LYS A 30 13.28 3.52 4.05
C LYS A 30 12.43 4.39 4.98
N ASN A 31 11.42 3.79 5.58
CA ASN A 31 10.43 4.40 6.48
C ASN A 31 9.46 5.40 5.83
N ASP A 32 9.53 5.65 4.53
CA ASP A 32 8.50 6.41 3.85
C ASP A 32 7.17 5.65 3.83
N THR A 33 6.07 6.36 4.02
CA THR A 33 4.74 5.76 4.01
C THR A 33 4.19 5.68 2.59
N VAL A 34 3.78 4.47 2.21
CA VAL A 34 3.01 4.18 0.99
C VAL A 34 1.58 3.82 1.39
N ALA A 35 0.63 4.70 1.10
CA ALA A 35 -0.77 4.44 1.34
C ALA A 35 -1.36 3.61 0.18
N VAL A 36 -2.31 2.73 0.51
CA VAL A 36 -3.06 1.98 -0.49
C VAL A 36 -4.54 2.04 -0.17
N MET A 37 -5.37 2.28 -1.19
CA MET A 37 -6.83 2.18 -1.08
C MET A 37 -7.33 1.22 -2.14
N LEU A 38 -7.32 -0.05 -1.77
CA LEU A 38 -7.54 -1.19 -2.64
C LEU A 38 -8.53 -2.17 -1.98
N PRO A 39 -9.40 -2.83 -2.74
CA PRO A 39 -10.11 -4.02 -2.24
C PRO A 39 -9.13 -5.20 -2.13
N ASN A 40 -9.63 -6.36 -1.68
CA ASN A 40 -8.81 -7.57 -1.53
C ASN A 40 -8.52 -8.22 -2.90
N THR A 41 -7.78 -7.52 -3.74
CA THR A 41 -7.36 -7.90 -5.09
C THR A 41 -5.86 -8.19 -5.15
N PRO A 42 -5.33 -8.74 -6.24
CA PRO A 42 -3.89 -9.01 -6.36
C PRO A 42 -2.98 -7.82 -6.02
N PRO A 43 -3.23 -6.57 -6.44
CA PRO A 43 -2.41 -5.42 -6.06
C PRO A 43 -2.34 -5.19 -4.54
N MET A 44 -3.42 -5.48 -3.78
CA MET A 44 -3.39 -5.39 -2.32
C MET A 44 -2.43 -6.42 -1.71
N VAL A 45 -2.46 -7.66 -2.22
CA VAL A 45 -1.51 -8.71 -1.78
C VAL A 45 -0.08 -8.31 -2.13
N GLU A 46 0.14 -7.82 -3.34
CA GLU A 46 1.46 -7.37 -3.79
C GLU A 46 1.99 -6.19 -2.96
N ALA A 47 1.12 -5.26 -2.56
CA ALA A 47 1.49 -4.14 -1.70
C ALA A 47 1.94 -4.59 -0.30
N HIS A 48 1.29 -5.60 0.29
CA HIS A 48 1.69 -6.13 1.60
C HIS A 48 3.11 -6.70 1.64
N PHE A 49 3.64 -7.15 0.50
CA PHE A 49 5.01 -7.64 0.39
C PHE A 49 5.93 -6.62 -0.28
N GLY A 50 5.52 -6.03 -1.39
CA GLY A 50 6.35 -5.15 -2.20
C GLY A 50 6.72 -3.83 -1.49
N VAL A 51 5.80 -3.26 -0.70
CA VAL A 51 6.10 -2.03 0.06
C VAL A 51 7.15 -2.30 1.14
N PRO A 52 7.03 -3.32 2.02
CA PRO A 52 8.09 -3.66 2.96
C PRO A 52 9.40 -4.10 2.29
N MET A 53 9.36 -4.78 1.15
CA MET A 53 10.58 -5.12 0.38
C MET A 53 11.33 -3.89 -0.12
N ALA A 54 10.63 -2.76 -0.32
CA ALA A 54 11.28 -1.47 -0.62
C ALA A 54 11.88 -0.81 0.63
N GLY A 55 11.65 -1.33 1.82
CA GLY A 55 11.97 -0.71 3.10
C GLY A 55 10.95 0.34 3.54
N ALA A 56 9.85 0.47 2.85
CA ALA A 56 8.79 1.45 3.11
C ALA A 56 7.72 0.89 4.06
N VAL A 57 6.87 1.78 4.57
CA VAL A 57 5.81 1.47 5.54
C VAL A 57 4.46 1.43 4.82
N LEU A 58 3.78 0.29 4.87
CA LEU A 58 2.46 0.15 4.27
C LEU A 58 1.39 0.82 5.13
N ASN A 59 0.59 1.71 4.53
CA ASN A 59 -0.63 2.23 5.14
C ASN A 59 -1.87 1.79 4.34
N ALA A 60 -2.47 0.68 4.75
CA ALA A 60 -3.70 0.19 4.14
C ALA A 60 -4.91 0.98 4.67
N LEU A 61 -5.48 1.84 3.82
CA LEU A 61 -6.65 2.65 4.15
C LEU A 61 -7.92 1.79 4.11
N ASN A 62 -8.79 1.99 5.09
CA ASN A 62 -10.10 1.34 5.07
C ASN A 62 -10.96 1.95 3.95
N THR A 63 -11.53 1.09 3.11
CA THR A 63 -12.31 1.47 1.92
C THR A 63 -13.65 2.17 2.24
N ARG A 64 -14.04 2.24 3.51
CA ARG A 64 -15.29 2.89 3.97
C ARG A 64 -15.07 4.27 4.59
N LEU A 65 -13.84 4.79 4.50
CA LEU A 65 -13.51 6.10 5.08
C LEU A 65 -14.05 7.24 4.21
N ASP A 66 -14.41 8.35 4.90
CA ASP A 66 -14.75 9.61 4.26
C ASP A 66 -13.50 10.38 3.80
N PRO A 67 -13.65 11.34 2.86
CA PRO A 67 -12.51 12.08 2.31
C PRO A 67 -11.72 12.88 3.35
N GLU A 68 -12.39 13.43 4.36
CA GLU A 68 -11.78 14.22 5.42
C GLU A 68 -10.83 13.35 6.26
N THR A 69 -11.29 12.17 6.63
CA THR A 69 -10.50 11.17 7.36
C THR A 69 -9.31 10.67 6.54
N ILE A 70 -9.51 10.41 5.24
CA ILE A 70 -8.42 10.01 4.34
C ILE A 70 -7.38 11.13 4.23
N ALA A 71 -7.81 12.38 4.02
CA ALA A 71 -6.91 13.53 3.93
C ALA A 71 -6.05 13.66 5.20
N PHE A 72 -6.69 13.53 6.38
CA PHE A 72 -5.98 13.52 7.65
C PHE A 72 -4.94 12.38 7.71
N MET A 73 -5.31 11.15 7.35
CA MET A 73 -4.40 10.00 7.41
C MET A 73 -3.20 10.15 6.46
N LEU A 74 -3.43 10.68 5.26
CA LEU A 74 -2.35 10.94 4.29
C LEU A 74 -1.37 12.00 4.80
N ASP A 75 -1.87 13.05 5.44
CA ASP A 75 -1.03 14.11 5.98
C ASP A 75 -0.34 13.70 7.29
N HIS A 76 -1.07 13.10 8.23
CA HIS A 76 -0.54 12.64 9.51
C HIS A 76 0.46 11.49 9.37
N GLY A 77 0.22 10.57 8.42
CA GLY A 77 1.11 9.47 8.08
C GLY A 77 2.25 9.87 7.13
N GLU A 78 2.32 11.14 6.73
CA GLU A 78 3.35 11.67 5.81
C GLU A 78 3.50 10.85 4.52
N ALA A 79 2.35 10.40 3.96
CA ALA A 79 2.36 9.54 2.79
C ALA A 79 3.16 10.16 1.62
N LYS A 80 4.00 9.38 0.98
CA LYS A 80 4.80 9.74 -0.21
C LYS A 80 4.19 9.19 -1.50
N ALA A 81 3.44 8.09 -1.40
CA ALA A 81 2.74 7.50 -2.52
C ALA A 81 1.34 7.04 -2.10
N VAL A 82 0.43 7.00 -3.07
CA VAL A 82 -0.91 6.39 -2.92
C VAL A 82 -1.18 5.51 -4.12
N ILE A 83 -1.53 4.24 -3.87
CA ILE A 83 -2.00 3.30 -4.89
C ILE A 83 -3.51 3.18 -4.73
N VAL A 84 -4.26 3.44 -5.79
CA VAL A 84 -5.72 3.61 -5.75
C VAL A 84 -6.39 2.66 -6.73
N ASP A 85 -7.39 1.93 -6.25
CA ASP A 85 -8.31 1.20 -7.12
C ASP A 85 -9.36 2.17 -7.70
N PRO A 86 -9.80 1.98 -8.96
CA PRO A 86 -10.77 2.86 -9.61
C PRO A 86 -12.08 3.03 -8.84
N GLU A 87 -12.51 2.01 -8.09
CA GLU A 87 -13.67 2.08 -7.22
C GLU A 87 -13.60 3.25 -6.23
N PHE A 88 -12.38 3.61 -5.78
CA PHE A 88 -12.15 4.64 -4.76
C PHE A 88 -11.59 5.95 -5.33
N ALA A 89 -11.46 6.09 -6.65
CA ALA A 89 -10.87 7.27 -7.27
C ALA A 89 -11.60 8.57 -6.87
N THR A 90 -12.92 8.56 -6.81
CA THR A 90 -13.72 9.74 -6.44
C THR A 90 -13.48 10.19 -5.01
N VAL A 91 -13.46 9.28 -4.04
CA VAL A 91 -13.21 9.63 -2.64
C VAL A 91 -11.77 10.10 -2.42
N ILE A 92 -10.81 9.47 -3.08
CA ILE A 92 -9.40 9.89 -3.04
C ILE A 92 -9.22 11.26 -3.68
N ALA A 93 -9.79 11.52 -4.87
CA ALA A 93 -9.72 12.83 -5.51
C ALA A 93 -10.21 13.95 -4.58
N LYS A 94 -11.34 13.73 -3.88
CA LYS A 94 -11.85 14.68 -2.90
C LYS A 94 -10.90 14.82 -1.71
N ALA A 95 -10.38 13.72 -1.16
CA ALA A 95 -9.41 13.74 -0.06
C ALA A 95 -8.16 14.55 -0.42
N LEU A 96 -7.63 14.40 -1.63
CA LEU A 96 -6.47 15.13 -2.12
C LEU A 96 -6.69 16.65 -2.11
N THR A 97 -7.92 17.12 -2.36
CA THR A 97 -8.25 18.57 -2.29
C THR A 97 -8.32 19.09 -0.86
N LEU A 98 -8.57 18.21 0.12
CA LEU A 98 -8.74 18.55 1.53
C LEU A 98 -7.42 18.47 2.32
N ARG A 99 -6.37 17.89 1.75
CA ARG A 99 -5.06 17.81 2.38
C ARG A 99 -4.53 19.20 2.73
N GLN A 100 -3.94 19.32 3.91
CA GLN A 100 -3.25 20.52 4.37
C GLN A 100 -1.79 20.55 3.88
N SER A 101 -1.14 19.39 3.84
CA SER A 101 0.20 19.24 3.30
C SER A 101 0.23 19.50 1.79
N LYS A 102 1.21 20.29 1.34
CA LYS A 102 1.52 20.52 -0.07
C LYS A 102 2.67 19.63 -0.60
N ALA A 103 3.14 18.72 0.25
CA ALA A 103 4.16 17.75 -0.16
C ALA A 103 3.65 16.93 -1.36
N PRO A 104 4.49 16.70 -2.37
CA PRO A 104 4.11 15.94 -3.55
C PRO A 104 3.76 14.50 -3.15
N LEU A 105 2.79 13.93 -3.83
CA LEU A 105 2.39 12.54 -3.72
C LEU A 105 2.55 11.86 -5.07
N LEU A 106 3.18 10.70 -5.07
CA LEU A 106 3.14 9.79 -6.21
C LEU A 106 1.77 9.08 -6.21
N LEU A 107 1.00 9.29 -7.27
CA LEU A 107 -0.33 8.69 -7.41
C LEU A 107 -0.31 7.64 -8.52
N ILE A 108 -0.78 6.43 -8.20
CA ILE A 108 -0.76 5.26 -9.08
C ILE A 108 -2.17 4.67 -9.10
N ASP A 109 -2.77 4.58 -10.29
CA ASP A 109 -4.09 3.99 -10.46
C ASP A 109 -3.98 2.50 -10.81
N VAL A 110 -4.71 1.66 -10.10
CA VAL A 110 -4.91 0.27 -10.49
C VAL A 110 -5.94 0.23 -11.61
N GLU A 111 -5.75 -0.63 -12.60
CA GLU A 111 -6.76 -0.99 -13.58
C GLU A 111 -7.32 -2.36 -13.20
N ASP A 112 -8.60 -2.41 -12.84
CA ASP A 112 -9.28 -3.64 -12.51
C ASP A 112 -10.34 -3.97 -13.57
N GLU A 113 -10.01 -4.92 -14.45
CA GLU A 113 -10.90 -5.36 -15.52
C GLU A 113 -12.22 -5.96 -15.00
N VAL A 114 -12.22 -6.50 -13.77
CA VAL A 114 -13.41 -7.07 -13.13
C VAL A 114 -14.37 -5.97 -12.69
N TYR A 115 -13.84 -4.86 -12.20
CA TYR A 115 -14.62 -3.68 -11.85
C TYR A 115 -15.12 -2.94 -13.10
N GLY A 116 -14.30 -2.89 -14.15
CA GLY A 116 -14.60 -2.23 -15.41
C GLY A 116 -13.80 -0.93 -15.63
N ALA A 117 -14.20 -0.16 -16.64
CA ALA A 117 -13.50 1.07 -16.98
C ALA A 117 -13.66 2.14 -15.88
N ALA A 118 -12.55 2.72 -15.46
CA ALA A 118 -12.54 3.82 -14.50
C ALA A 118 -13.15 5.08 -15.14
N GLU A 119 -14.13 5.67 -14.49
CA GLU A 119 -14.68 6.99 -14.88
C GLU A 119 -13.72 8.13 -14.52
N LEU A 120 -12.90 7.95 -13.48
CA LEU A 120 -11.95 8.91 -12.95
C LEU A 120 -10.61 8.25 -12.69
N ARG A 121 -9.53 8.93 -13.06
CA ARG A 121 -8.15 8.61 -12.70
C ARG A 121 -7.60 9.74 -11.83
N VAL A 122 -6.86 9.38 -10.79
CA VAL A 122 -6.17 10.33 -9.91
C VAL A 122 -4.66 10.31 -10.12
N GLY A 123 -4.13 9.21 -10.61
CA GLY A 123 -2.71 8.99 -10.87
C GLY A 123 -2.27 9.47 -12.26
N GLN A 124 -0.95 9.61 -12.41
CA GLN A 124 -0.29 9.95 -13.67
C GLN A 124 0.11 8.70 -14.46
N GLN A 125 0.02 7.52 -13.86
CA GLN A 125 0.39 6.23 -14.46
C GLN A 125 -0.43 5.10 -13.87
N THR A 126 -0.53 4.01 -14.62
CA THR A 126 -1.18 2.80 -14.15
C THR A 126 -0.23 1.95 -13.30
N TYR A 127 -0.82 1.08 -12.48
CA TYR A 127 -0.07 0.14 -11.66
C TYR A 127 0.79 -0.82 -12.50
N GLU A 128 0.26 -1.27 -13.64
CA GLU A 128 1.00 -2.16 -14.54
C GLU A 128 2.17 -1.45 -15.22
N GLU A 129 2.02 -0.20 -15.64
CA GLU A 129 3.13 0.62 -16.14
C GLU A 129 4.18 0.85 -15.07
N PHE A 130 3.76 1.11 -13.82
CA PHE A 130 4.65 1.27 -12.69
C PHE A 130 5.44 0.00 -12.40
N LEU A 131 4.78 -1.17 -12.40
CA LEU A 131 5.45 -2.46 -12.23
C LEU A 131 6.39 -2.79 -13.40
N ALA A 132 6.00 -2.46 -14.63
CA ALA A 132 6.82 -2.73 -15.82
C ALA A 132 8.19 -2.03 -15.77
N ALA A 133 8.27 -0.87 -15.10
CA ALA A 133 9.52 -0.16 -14.89
C ALA A 133 10.43 -0.82 -13.83
N GLY A 134 9.90 -1.72 -13.01
CA GLY A 134 10.63 -2.38 -11.92
C GLY A 134 11.37 -3.64 -12.34
N ASP A 135 12.41 -3.98 -11.59
CA ASP A 135 13.20 -5.19 -11.78
C ASP A 135 12.53 -6.41 -11.11
N PRO A 136 12.16 -7.47 -11.84
CA PRO A 136 11.60 -8.69 -11.26
C PRO A 136 12.62 -9.50 -10.44
N GLN A 137 13.90 -9.16 -10.54
CA GLN A 137 14.99 -9.77 -9.78
C GLN A 137 15.56 -8.85 -8.71
N PHE A 138 14.85 -7.76 -8.40
CA PHE A 138 15.26 -6.80 -7.37
C PHE A 138 15.70 -7.52 -6.09
N ALA A 139 16.94 -7.25 -5.66
CA ALA A 139 17.50 -7.80 -4.43
C ALA A 139 17.05 -6.94 -3.25
N TRP A 140 16.02 -7.40 -2.56
CA TRP A 140 15.56 -6.77 -1.33
C TRP A 140 16.32 -7.35 -0.12
N GLU A 141 16.45 -6.54 0.92
CA GLU A 141 17.15 -6.91 2.15
C GLU A 141 16.17 -7.03 3.31
N LEU A 142 16.48 -7.93 4.25
CA LEU A 142 15.77 -7.97 5.52
C LEU A 142 16.03 -6.68 6.30
N PRO A 143 15.10 -6.25 7.19
CA PRO A 143 15.30 -5.05 7.99
C PRO A 143 16.56 -5.18 8.84
N GLY A 144 17.39 -4.13 8.83
CA GLY A 144 18.60 -4.08 9.67
C GLY A 144 18.27 -3.95 11.16
N ASP A 145 17.10 -3.43 11.48
CA ASP A 145 16.52 -3.38 12.83
C ASP A 145 15.11 -3.99 12.78
N GLU A 146 14.87 -5.00 13.61
CA GLU A 146 13.55 -5.65 13.69
C GLU A 146 12.45 -4.73 14.27
N TRP A 147 12.83 -3.60 14.86
CA TRP A 147 11.92 -2.56 15.32
C TRP A 147 11.53 -1.54 14.25
N ASP A 148 12.14 -1.62 13.06
CA ASP A 148 11.70 -0.81 11.93
C ASP A 148 10.21 -1.04 11.64
N ALA A 149 9.51 0.03 11.24
CA ALA A 149 8.10 -0.03 10.90
C ALA A 149 7.88 -0.85 9.63
N ILE A 150 6.87 -1.73 9.65
CA ILE A 150 6.39 -2.47 8.48
C ILE A 150 5.05 -1.93 7.98
N ALA A 151 4.19 -1.49 8.91
CA ALA A 151 2.88 -0.96 8.57
C ALA A 151 2.46 0.15 9.55
N LEU A 152 1.65 1.07 9.04
CA LEU A 152 0.94 2.10 9.79
C LEU A 152 -0.57 1.84 9.63
N ASN A 153 -1.22 1.44 10.72
CA ASN A 153 -2.65 1.14 10.71
C ASN A 153 -3.39 2.18 11.55
N TYR A 154 -4.52 2.67 11.05
CA TYR A 154 -5.35 3.61 11.78
C TYR A 154 -6.53 2.91 12.44
N THR A 155 -6.75 3.25 13.71
CA THR A 155 -7.94 2.83 14.45
C THR A 155 -8.91 3.99 14.58
N SER A 156 -10.21 3.70 14.61
CA SER A 156 -11.24 4.70 14.91
C SER A 156 -10.99 5.26 16.33
N GLY A 157 -10.64 6.53 16.42
CA GLY A 157 -10.59 7.21 17.72
C GLY A 157 -12.00 7.34 18.30
N THR A 158 -12.19 6.97 19.56
CA THR A 158 -13.49 7.16 20.25
C THR A 158 -13.79 8.62 20.55
N THR A 159 -12.81 9.52 20.46
CA THR A 159 -12.90 10.93 20.90
C THR A 159 -12.10 11.89 20.02
N GLY A 160 -12.13 11.74 18.70
CA GLY A 160 -11.40 12.65 17.80
C GLY A 160 -10.81 11.98 16.56
N ASN A 161 -9.71 12.52 16.07
CA ASN A 161 -9.02 12.00 14.89
C ASN A 161 -8.55 10.55 15.07
N PRO A 162 -8.51 9.76 13.99
CA PRO A 162 -7.96 8.41 14.02
C PRO A 162 -6.54 8.36 14.60
N LYS A 163 -6.23 7.29 15.32
CA LYS A 163 -4.90 7.06 15.90
C LYS A 163 -4.09 6.15 15.00
N GLY A 164 -2.89 6.57 14.61
CA GLY A 164 -1.94 5.75 13.89
C GLY A 164 -1.23 4.77 14.83
N VAL A 165 -1.33 3.49 14.52
CA VAL A 165 -0.62 2.41 15.20
C VAL A 165 0.50 1.94 14.29
N VAL A 166 1.73 2.16 14.70
CA VAL A 166 2.92 1.67 13.99
C VAL A 166 3.15 0.22 14.36
N TYR A 167 3.17 -0.64 13.35
CA TYR A 167 3.46 -2.05 13.47
C TYR A 167 4.88 -2.30 12.98
N HIS A 168 5.70 -3.02 13.74
CA HIS A 168 7.10 -3.25 13.41
C HIS A 168 7.36 -4.71 12.97
N HIS A 169 8.45 -4.97 12.27
CA HIS A 169 8.80 -6.27 11.70
C HIS A 169 8.80 -7.38 12.76
N ARG A 170 9.38 -7.15 13.95
CA ARG A 170 9.35 -8.09 15.06
C ARG A 170 7.92 -8.50 15.44
N GLY A 171 7.02 -7.52 15.60
CA GLY A 171 5.62 -7.79 15.96
C GLY A 171 4.90 -8.61 14.90
N ALA A 172 5.11 -8.28 13.62
CA ALA A 172 4.56 -9.03 12.50
C ALA A 172 5.03 -10.49 12.49
N THR A 173 6.33 -10.71 12.69
CA THR A 173 6.94 -12.05 12.72
C THR A 173 6.42 -12.88 13.90
N ILE A 174 6.39 -12.30 15.11
CA ILE A 174 5.90 -13.01 16.31
C ILE A 174 4.41 -13.36 16.15
N ASN A 175 3.61 -12.43 15.61
CA ASN A 175 2.19 -12.69 15.36
C ASN A 175 2.00 -13.82 14.34
N ALA A 176 2.79 -13.83 13.26
CA ALA A 176 2.74 -14.90 12.26
C ALA A 176 3.10 -16.27 12.88
N ILE A 177 4.17 -16.35 13.67
CA ILE A 177 4.56 -17.58 14.38
C ILE A 177 3.47 -18.02 15.36
N SER A 178 2.89 -17.09 16.12
CA SER A 178 1.82 -17.39 17.06
C SER A 178 0.59 -17.98 16.35
N ASN A 179 0.24 -17.45 15.17
CA ASN A 179 -0.87 -17.99 14.38
C ASN A 179 -0.59 -19.43 13.90
N VAL A 180 0.63 -19.70 13.44
CA VAL A 180 1.02 -21.07 13.04
C VAL A 180 0.90 -22.05 14.21
N LEU A 181 1.36 -21.66 15.41
CA LEU A 181 1.32 -22.50 16.60
C LEU A 181 -0.10 -22.70 17.15
N GLU A 182 -0.94 -21.65 17.12
CA GLU A 182 -2.30 -21.69 17.67
C GLU A 182 -3.29 -22.41 16.75
N TRP A 183 -3.12 -22.23 15.43
CA TRP A 183 -4.07 -22.73 14.43
C TRP A 183 -3.60 -24.01 13.73
N ASP A 184 -2.44 -24.55 14.14
CA ASP A 184 -1.84 -25.78 13.57
C ASP A 184 -1.72 -25.73 12.03
N MET A 185 -1.27 -24.56 11.50
CA MET A 185 -1.12 -24.28 10.06
C MET A 185 0.26 -24.65 9.54
#